data_ce7b81e4598851cac0081905e255e85e
#
_entry.id   ce7b81e4598851cac0081905e255e85e
#
_cell.length_a   1.000
_cell.length_b   1.000
_cell.length_c   1.000
_cell.angle_alpha   90.00
_cell.angle_beta   90.00
_cell.angle_gamma   90.00
#
_symmetry.space_group_name_H-M   'P 1'
#
loop_
_entity.id
_entity.type
_entity.pdbx_description
1 polymer ?
#
loop_
_entity_poly.entity_id
_entity_poly.type
_entity_poly.pdbx_seq_one_letter_code
_entity_poly.pdbx_strand_id
1 'polypeptide(L)'
;MRRLSAFPAKPAQLDLFVSQGRDIAARDAQDLMAWPFFSLAKSKRVRPIDFRMGDVSILVEATAEHGMATIWDADVLIWVASQIVEARDAGRPTSRLIAATPHEILAFTRRGTGKASYERLKAGLDRLQSTTIATSIRQRDARRRHRFSWINEWKERLDHSGRALGIEMIIPDWFYEGVINQALVLTIDADYFALTGGLERWLYRLVRKHGGKQRGGWSFDFQHLHMKSGALSPPKRFAFELRDIVRRQALPGYTLTIEHALGRERLNFVAVRPDPFDAAMRRLGLRTTNHHPVDIS
;
A
#
# COMPACT_ATOMS: atom_id res chain seq x y z
N MET A 1 -20.49 -48.06 -5.36
CA MET A 1 -21.08 -46.76 -5.80
C MET A 1 -20.80 -45.70 -4.74
N ARG A 2 -19.79 -44.86 -4.94
CA ARG A 2 -19.54 -43.68 -4.09
C ARG A 2 -20.42 -42.53 -4.56
N ARG A 3 -21.30 -42.04 -3.72
CA ARG A 3 -22.10 -40.81 -3.97
C ARG A 3 -21.14 -39.66 -4.13
N LEU A 4 -21.15 -39.03 -5.30
CA LEU A 4 -20.54 -37.72 -5.53
C LEU A 4 -21.29 -36.73 -4.62
N SER A 5 -20.56 -36.08 -3.70
CA SER A 5 -21.11 -35.06 -2.85
C SER A 5 -21.55 -33.86 -3.69
N ALA A 6 -22.72 -33.37 -3.41
CA ALA A 6 -23.32 -32.22 -4.06
C ALA A 6 -22.36 -31.01 -4.04
N PHE A 7 -22.29 -30.29 -5.17
CA PHE A 7 -21.63 -29.00 -5.25
C PHE A 7 -22.19 -28.07 -4.15
N PRO A 8 -21.33 -27.29 -3.46
CA PRO A 8 -21.81 -26.39 -2.44
C PRO A 8 -22.77 -25.35 -3.04
N ALA A 9 -23.72 -24.96 -2.22
CA ALA A 9 -24.75 -23.97 -2.53
C ALA A 9 -24.19 -22.72 -3.21
N LYS A 10 -25.06 -22.05 -4.00
CA LYS A 10 -24.80 -20.75 -4.68
C LYS A 10 -23.77 -19.91 -3.92
N PRO A 11 -22.77 -19.31 -4.63
CA PRO A 11 -21.87 -18.37 -3.98
C PRO A 11 -22.68 -17.34 -3.24
N ALA A 12 -22.37 -17.13 -1.95
CA ALA A 12 -23.06 -16.17 -1.13
C ALA A 12 -23.05 -14.81 -1.84
N GLN A 13 -24.24 -14.25 -2.06
CA GLN A 13 -24.39 -12.92 -2.64
C GLN A 13 -23.62 -11.94 -1.74
N LEU A 14 -22.66 -11.21 -2.32
CA LEU A 14 -21.91 -10.20 -1.58
C LEU A 14 -22.79 -8.99 -1.37
N ASP A 15 -22.92 -8.54 -0.12
CA ASP A 15 -23.60 -7.30 0.19
C ASP A 15 -22.76 -6.11 -0.29
N LEU A 16 -23.41 -5.09 -0.84
CA LEU A 16 -22.75 -3.89 -1.31
C LEU A 16 -22.28 -3.03 -0.14
N PHE A 17 -20.98 -2.81 -0.03
CA PHE A 17 -20.39 -1.87 0.91
C PHE A 17 -20.16 -0.51 0.22
N VAL A 18 -20.79 0.55 0.73
CA VAL A 18 -20.63 1.92 0.23
C VAL A 18 -19.64 2.67 1.09
N SER A 19 -18.70 3.40 0.47
CA SER A 19 -17.69 4.20 1.15
C SER A 19 -18.28 5.21 2.14
N GLN A 20 -17.57 5.48 3.24
CA GLN A 20 -18.11 6.17 4.42
C GLN A 20 -17.63 7.62 4.58
N GLY A 21 -16.90 8.18 3.62
CA GLY A 21 -16.44 9.56 3.68
C GLY A 21 -14.96 9.77 3.37
N ARG A 22 -14.49 11.02 3.54
CA ARG A 22 -13.17 11.47 3.08
C ARG A 22 -12.16 11.66 4.22
N ASP A 23 -12.63 12.01 5.40
CA ASP A 23 -11.80 12.39 6.54
C ASP A 23 -11.53 11.22 7.49
N ILE A 24 -11.10 10.10 6.91
CA ILE A 24 -10.72 8.90 7.65
C ILE A 24 -9.20 8.72 7.67
N ALA A 25 -8.69 8.11 8.73
CA ALA A 25 -7.26 7.81 8.84
C ALA A 25 -6.81 6.81 7.78
N ALA A 26 -5.70 7.10 7.10
CA ALA A 26 -5.14 6.19 6.12
C ALA A 26 -4.61 4.90 6.80
N ARG A 27 -5.04 3.75 6.30
CA ARG A 27 -4.70 2.41 6.82
C ARG A 27 -4.07 1.56 5.73
N ASP A 28 -3.00 0.84 6.09
CA ASP A 28 -2.32 -0.06 5.16
C ASP A 28 -2.12 -1.44 5.77
N ALA A 29 -2.22 -2.48 4.95
CA ALA A 29 -2.00 -3.85 5.37
C ALA A 29 -0.51 -4.12 5.52
N GLN A 30 -0.09 -4.63 6.69
CA GLN A 30 1.33 -4.85 7.03
C GLN A 30 2.05 -5.78 6.04
N ASP A 31 1.35 -6.76 5.48
CA ASP A 31 1.92 -7.66 4.47
C ASP A 31 2.34 -6.89 3.21
N LEU A 32 1.50 -5.94 2.76
CA LEU A 32 1.79 -5.10 1.62
C LEU A 32 2.93 -4.10 1.88
N MET A 33 3.13 -3.73 3.14
CA MET A 33 4.19 -2.80 3.55
C MET A 33 5.57 -3.48 3.59
N ALA A 34 5.61 -4.78 3.86
CA ALA A 34 6.86 -5.50 4.10
C ALA A 34 7.49 -6.12 2.86
N TRP A 35 6.69 -6.40 1.81
CA TRP A 35 7.06 -7.30 0.74
C TRP A 35 6.89 -6.70 -0.65
N PRO A 36 7.61 -7.18 -1.68
CA PRO A 36 7.63 -6.60 -3.02
C PRO A 36 6.43 -7.02 -3.85
N PHE A 37 5.27 -6.46 -3.60
CA PHE A 37 4.06 -6.77 -4.33
C PHE A 37 3.78 -5.87 -5.54
N PHE A 38 4.50 -4.76 -5.68
CA PHE A 38 4.22 -3.72 -6.67
C PHE A 38 5.47 -3.30 -7.42
N SER A 39 5.29 -2.88 -8.67
CA SER A 39 6.34 -2.20 -9.42
C SER A 39 6.66 -0.84 -8.80
N LEU A 40 7.93 -0.53 -8.60
CA LEU A 40 8.40 0.78 -8.12
C LEU A 40 8.69 1.75 -9.28
N ALA A 41 8.60 1.30 -10.52
CA ALA A 41 8.81 2.12 -11.70
C ALA A 41 7.50 2.74 -12.19
N LYS A 42 7.57 3.97 -12.71
CA LYS A 42 6.46 4.61 -13.44
C LYS A 42 6.26 4.03 -14.83
N SER A 43 7.32 3.48 -15.41
CA SER A 43 7.25 2.77 -16.69
C SER A 43 6.58 1.41 -16.54
N LYS A 44 5.94 0.95 -17.62
CA LYS A 44 5.29 -0.36 -17.66
C LYS A 44 6.30 -1.48 -17.35
N ARG A 45 6.00 -2.29 -16.34
CA ARG A 45 6.76 -3.50 -15.99
C ARG A 45 5.96 -4.74 -16.39
N VAL A 46 6.56 -5.60 -17.20
CA VAL A 46 6.02 -6.94 -17.52
C VAL A 46 6.84 -8.04 -16.86
N ARG A 47 8.14 -7.76 -16.61
CA ARG A 47 9.03 -8.72 -15.94
C ARG A 47 8.51 -9.05 -14.54
N PRO A 48 8.28 -10.33 -14.23
CA PRO A 48 7.75 -10.76 -12.93
C PRO A 48 8.62 -10.31 -11.75
N ILE A 49 8.00 -10.25 -10.58
CA ILE A 49 8.70 -10.27 -9.29
C ILE A 49 8.64 -11.71 -8.81
N ASP A 50 9.77 -12.41 -8.77
CA ASP A 50 9.92 -13.71 -8.08
C ASP A 50 10.80 -13.48 -6.85
N PHE A 51 10.17 -13.49 -5.69
CA PHE A 51 10.82 -13.20 -4.42
C PHE A 51 10.71 -14.40 -3.48
N ARG A 52 11.85 -14.75 -2.85
CA ARG A 52 11.90 -15.82 -1.85
C ARG A 52 12.82 -15.42 -0.70
N MET A 53 12.33 -15.56 0.53
CA MET A 53 13.12 -15.29 1.73
C MET A 53 12.55 -16.14 2.89
N GLY A 54 13.33 -17.09 3.39
CA GLY A 54 12.85 -18.06 4.37
C GLY A 54 11.62 -18.80 3.84
N ASP A 55 10.56 -18.84 4.62
CA ASP A 55 9.29 -19.48 4.27
C ASP A 55 8.38 -18.61 3.38
N VAL A 56 8.79 -17.36 3.10
CA VAL A 56 8.00 -16.45 2.26
C VAL A 56 8.38 -16.60 0.80
N SER A 57 7.38 -16.89 -0.03
CA SER A 57 7.48 -16.85 -1.47
C SER A 57 6.40 -15.94 -2.06
N ILE A 58 6.78 -15.11 -3.02
CA ILE A 58 5.89 -14.18 -3.73
C ILE A 58 6.26 -14.21 -5.20
N LEU A 59 5.27 -14.50 -6.04
CA LEU A 59 5.36 -14.36 -7.48
C LEU A 59 4.30 -13.34 -7.91
N VAL A 60 4.73 -12.26 -8.56
CA VAL A 60 3.83 -11.26 -9.14
C VAL A 60 4.03 -11.26 -10.64
N GLU A 61 2.96 -11.50 -11.36
CA GLU A 61 2.94 -11.59 -12.82
C GLU A 61 1.97 -10.55 -13.39
N ALA A 62 2.25 -10.07 -14.57
CA ALA A 62 1.44 -9.06 -15.24
C ALA A 62 1.24 -9.36 -16.71
N THR A 63 0.14 -8.89 -17.28
CA THR A 63 -0.12 -8.96 -18.71
C THR A 63 0.76 -7.93 -19.46
N ALA A 64 1.09 -8.25 -20.72
CA ALA A 64 1.83 -7.30 -21.57
C ALA A 64 1.00 -6.05 -21.91
N GLU A 65 -0.32 -6.17 -21.93
CA GLU A 65 -1.23 -5.08 -22.25
C GLU A 65 -1.22 -3.97 -21.18
N HIS A 66 -1.48 -4.32 -19.92
CA HIS A 66 -1.61 -3.35 -18.85
C HIS A 66 -0.30 -3.13 -18.07
N GLY A 67 0.53 -4.16 -17.98
CA GLY A 67 1.70 -4.19 -17.12
C GLY A 67 1.34 -4.43 -15.66
N MET A 68 2.36 -4.51 -14.81
CA MET A 68 2.24 -4.78 -13.39
C MET A 68 1.67 -3.58 -12.63
N ALA A 69 0.79 -3.85 -11.66
CA ALA A 69 0.33 -2.86 -10.70
C ALA A 69 1.52 -2.17 -10.03
N THR A 70 1.45 -0.85 -9.95
CA THR A 70 2.52 -0.01 -9.41
C THR A 70 2.26 0.35 -7.95
N ILE A 71 3.28 0.85 -7.27
CA ILE A 71 3.16 1.34 -5.89
C ILE A 71 2.16 2.52 -5.78
N TRP A 72 1.90 3.24 -6.88
CA TRP A 72 0.87 4.29 -6.93
C TRP A 72 -0.55 3.71 -7.08
N ASP A 73 -0.70 2.55 -7.73
CA ASP A 73 -1.99 1.85 -7.83
C ASP A 73 -2.38 1.24 -6.47
N ALA A 74 -1.38 0.89 -5.64
CA ALA A 74 -1.60 0.45 -4.26
C ALA A 74 -2.36 1.49 -3.40
N ASP A 75 -2.40 2.76 -3.78
CA ASP A 75 -3.17 3.79 -3.09
C ASP A 75 -4.67 3.47 -3.06
N VAL A 76 -5.18 2.80 -4.10
CA VAL A 76 -6.56 2.31 -4.15
C VAL A 76 -6.79 1.27 -3.04
N LEU A 77 -5.84 0.36 -2.83
CA LEU A 77 -5.93 -0.65 -1.78
C LEU A 77 -5.80 -0.04 -0.38
N ILE A 78 -4.98 1.00 -0.21
CA ILE A 78 -4.88 1.79 1.03
C ILE A 78 -6.23 2.46 1.31
N TRP A 79 -6.86 3.08 0.31
CA TRP A 79 -8.18 3.66 0.44
C TRP A 79 -9.22 2.59 0.84
N VAL A 80 -9.25 1.44 0.16
CA VAL A 80 -10.14 0.32 0.48
C VAL A 80 -9.93 -0.16 1.92
N ALA A 81 -8.69 -0.39 2.33
CA ALA A 81 -8.37 -0.82 3.69
C ALA A 81 -8.85 0.20 4.72
N SER A 82 -8.68 1.50 4.45
CA SER A 82 -9.11 2.58 5.34
C SER A 82 -10.63 2.59 5.52
N GLN A 83 -11.41 2.42 4.43
CA GLN A 83 -12.87 2.36 4.47
C GLN A 83 -13.38 1.15 5.27
N ILE A 84 -12.79 -0.04 5.04
CA ILE A 84 -13.17 -1.27 5.74
C ILE A 84 -12.85 -1.16 7.23
N VAL A 85 -11.67 -0.66 7.58
CA VAL A 85 -11.25 -0.50 8.98
C VAL A 85 -12.14 0.49 9.72
N GLU A 86 -12.46 1.62 9.10
CA GLU A 86 -13.34 2.64 9.67
C GLU A 86 -14.74 2.07 9.94
N ALA A 87 -15.31 1.32 8.97
CA ALA A 87 -16.62 0.69 9.15
C ALA A 87 -16.60 -0.38 10.24
N ARG A 88 -15.58 -1.24 10.24
CA ARG A 88 -15.38 -2.28 11.27
C ARG A 88 -15.27 -1.66 12.67
N ASP A 89 -14.44 -0.65 12.84
CA ASP A 89 -14.19 0.01 14.14
C ASP A 89 -15.46 0.73 14.65
N ALA A 90 -16.35 1.15 13.73
CA ALA A 90 -17.66 1.71 14.02
C ALA A 90 -18.78 0.63 14.17
N GLY A 91 -18.42 -0.66 14.14
CA GLY A 91 -19.38 -1.77 14.29
C GLY A 91 -20.34 -1.93 13.09
N ARG A 92 -20.00 -1.39 11.92
CA ARG A 92 -20.80 -1.46 10.70
C ARG A 92 -20.43 -2.67 9.84
N PRO A 93 -21.39 -3.25 9.09
CA PRO A 93 -21.10 -4.33 8.15
C PRO A 93 -20.06 -3.91 7.10
N THR A 94 -19.20 -4.83 6.74
CA THR A 94 -18.20 -4.68 5.69
C THR A 94 -18.34 -5.78 4.66
N SER A 95 -17.91 -5.54 3.42
CA SER A 95 -17.97 -6.52 2.34
C SER A 95 -16.78 -6.37 1.42
N ARG A 96 -16.52 -7.41 0.61
CA ARG A 96 -15.55 -7.39 -0.48
C ARG A 96 -16.04 -6.65 -1.72
N LEU A 97 -17.35 -6.52 -1.89
CA LEU A 97 -17.98 -5.74 -2.96
C LEU A 97 -18.11 -4.28 -2.48
N ILE A 98 -17.33 -3.40 -3.08
CA ILE A 98 -17.19 -2.01 -2.66
C ILE A 98 -17.66 -1.10 -3.76
N ALA A 99 -18.54 -0.14 -3.42
CA ALA A 99 -18.95 0.94 -4.31
C ALA A 99 -18.37 2.27 -3.85
N ALA A 100 -17.86 3.05 -4.80
CA ALA A 100 -17.29 4.38 -4.57
C ALA A 100 -17.46 5.27 -5.79
N THR A 101 -17.32 6.58 -5.56
CA THR A 101 -17.06 7.49 -6.67
C THR A 101 -15.56 7.61 -6.93
N PRO A 102 -15.12 7.74 -8.19
CA PRO A 102 -13.71 8.03 -8.49
C PRO A 102 -13.18 9.26 -7.74
N HIS A 103 -14.04 10.26 -7.53
CA HIS A 103 -13.70 11.47 -6.79
C HIS A 103 -13.29 11.18 -5.34
N GLU A 104 -13.99 10.28 -4.64
CA GLU A 104 -13.66 9.91 -3.25
C GLU A 104 -12.27 9.27 -3.16
N ILE A 105 -11.94 8.35 -4.07
CA ILE A 105 -10.65 7.69 -4.12
C ILE A 105 -9.53 8.72 -4.41
N LEU A 106 -9.74 9.57 -5.42
CA LEU A 106 -8.75 10.58 -5.83
C LEU A 106 -8.53 11.64 -4.74
N ALA A 107 -9.59 12.10 -4.10
CA ALA A 107 -9.51 13.09 -3.02
C ALA A 107 -8.78 12.51 -1.80
N PHE A 108 -9.11 11.29 -1.37
CA PHE A 108 -8.43 10.61 -0.26
C PHE A 108 -6.94 10.42 -0.54
N THR A 109 -6.58 10.03 -1.75
CA THR A 109 -5.18 9.82 -2.16
C THR A 109 -4.46 11.11 -2.55
N ARG A 110 -5.08 12.27 -2.29
CA ARG A 110 -4.56 13.61 -2.59
C ARG A 110 -4.15 13.81 -4.05
N ARG A 111 -4.90 13.19 -4.96
CA ARG A 111 -4.71 13.34 -6.41
C ARG A 111 -5.69 14.36 -6.96
N GLY A 112 -5.30 15.02 -8.06
CA GLY A 112 -6.23 15.91 -8.76
C GLY A 112 -7.47 15.15 -9.26
N THR A 113 -8.61 15.84 -9.33
CA THR A 113 -9.93 15.26 -9.69
C THR A 113 -10.36 15.57 -11.13
N GLY A 114 -9.42 16.03 -11.99
CA GLY A 114 -9.71 16.29 -13.41
C GLY A 114 -9.75 15.02 -14.26
N LYS A 115 -10.23 15.12 -15.50
CA LYS A 115 -10.40 14.02 -16.46
C LYS A 115 -9.16 13.12 -16.57
N ALA A 116 -7.97 13.69 -16.70
CA ALA A 116 -6.73 12.90 -16.78
C ALA A 116 -6.44 12.06 -15.52
N SER A 117 -6.91 12.47 -14.35
CA SER A 117 -6.77 11.70 -13.11
C SER A 117 -7.76 10.54 -13.06
N TYR A 118 -8.96 10.72 -13.60
CA TYR A 118 -9.96 9.65 -13.76
C TYR A 118 -9.44 8.56 -14.70
N GLU A 119 -8.91 8.94 -15.86
CA GLU A 119 -8.34 7.96 -16.80
C GLU A 119 -7.14 7.20 -16.19
N ARG A 120 -6.29 7.90 -15.42
CA ARG A 120 -5.20 7.25 -14.69
C ARG A 120 -5.70 6.30 -13.60
N LEU A 121 -6.81 6.63 -12.93
CA LEU A 121 -7.44 5.74 -11.94
C LEU A 121 -7.94 4.47 -12.62
N LYS A 122 -8.69 4.58 -13.74
CA LYS A 122 -9.18 3.42 -14.51
C LYS A 122 -8.03 2.53 -14.96
N ALA A 123 -6.99 3.10 -15.58
CA ALA A 123 -5.79 2.35 -15.95
C ALA A 123 -5.10 1.69 -14.75
N GLY A 124 -5.17 2.29 -13.56
CA GLY A 124 -4.71 1.70 -12.30
C GLY A 124 -5.57 0.50 -11.87
N LEU A 125 -6.89 0.59 -12.00
CA LEU A 125 -7.81 -0.52 -11.73
C LEU A 125 -7.57 -1.70 -12.68
N ASP A 126 -7.35 -1.44 -13.97
CA ASP A 126 -7.00 -2.46 -14.97
C ASP A 126 -5.69 -3.16 -14.61
N ARG A 127 -4.65 -2.42 -14.17
CA ARG A 127 -3.41 -3.03 -13.71
C ARG A 127 -3.60 -3.84 -12.44
N LEU A 128 -4.40 -3.38 -11.49
CA LEU A 128 -4.70 -4.11 -10.25
C LEU A 128 -5.47 -5.41 -10.55
N GLN A 129 -6.39 -5.39 -11.51
CA GLN A 129 -7.14 -6.58 -11.92
C GLN A 129 -6.27 -7.55 -12.72
N SER A 130 -5.43 -7.06 -13.63
CA SER A 130 -4.61 -7.91 -14.52
C SER A 130 -3.30 -8.41 -13.88
N THR A 131 -2.92 -7.90 -12.70
CA THR A 131 -1.75 -8.38 -11.95
C THR A 131 -2.13 -9.57 -11.09
N THR A 132 -1.53 -10.72 -11.38
CA THR A 132 -1.72 -11.96 -10.63
C THR A 132 -0.64 -12.13 -9.58
N ILE A 133 -1.03 -12.45 -8.37
CA ILE A 133 -0.15 -12.72 -7.22
C ILE A 133 -0.27 -14.18 -6.82
N ALA A 134 0.87 -14.84 -6.57
CA ALA A 134 0.92 -16.13 -5.88
C ALA A 134 1.84 -16.00 -4.67
N THR A 135 1.33 -16.26 -3.46
CA THR A 135 2.10 -16.07 -2.22
C THR A 135 1.85 -17.18 -1.21
N SER A 136 2.90 -17.50 -0.40
CA SER A 136 2.79 -18.37 0.77
C SER A 136 2.39 -17.60 2.05
N ILE A 137 2.34 -16.27 2.02
CA ILE A 137 2.01 -15.45 3.19
C ILE A 137 0.62 -15.82 3.69
N ARG A 138 0.50 -16.03 5.01
CA ARG A 138 -0.72 -16.47 5.70
C ARG A 138 -1.23 -17.86 5.29
N GLN A 139 -0.38 -18.67 4.63
CA GLN A 139 -0.69 -20.07 4.41
C GLN A 139 -0.11 -20.93 5.54
N ARG A 140 -0.87 -21.93 6.01
CA ARG A 140 -0.42 -22.86 7.07
C ARG A 140 0.76 -23.73 6.64
N ASP A 141 0.89 -23.96 5.35
CA ASP A 141 1.96 -24.72 4.73
C ASP A 141 2.66 -23.83 3.71
N ALA A 142 3.97 -23.57 3.91
CA ALA A 142 4.78 -22.74 3.03
C ALA A 142 4.86 -23.27 1.57
N ARG A 143 4.54 -24.55 1.35
CA ARG A 143 4.44 -25.15 0.00
C ARG A 143 3.16 -24.76 -0.72
N ARG A 144 2.12 -24.32 0.01
CA ARG A 144 0.87 -23.85 -0.58
C ARG A 144 1.00 -22.38 -0.93
N ARG A 145 0.46 -22.01 -2.08
CA ARG A 145 0.38 -20.63 -2.54
C ARG A 145 -1.07 -20.26 -2.75
N HIS A 146 -1.47 -19.15 -2.19
CA HIS A 146 -2.73 -18.51 -2.55
C HIS A 146 -2.51 -17.67 -3.80
N ARG A 147 -3.33 -17.87 -4.85
CA ARG A 147 -3.24 -17.12 -6.11
C ARG A 147 -4.50 -16.26 -6.27
N PHE A 148 -4.30 -14.98 -6.55
CA PHE A 148 -5.38 -13.99 -6.70
C PHE A 148 -4.90 -12.78 -7.51
N SER A 149 -5.83 -11.88 -7.90
CA SER A 149 -5.53 -10.53 -8.39
C SER A 149 -5.88 -9.50 -7.32
N TRP A 150 -5.29 -8.29 -7.37
CA TRP A 150 -5.58 -7.24 -6.38
C TRP A 150 -7.03 -6.78 -6.39
N ILE A 151 -7.66 -6.84 -7.55
CA ILE A 151 -9.08 -6.64 -7.77
C ILE A 151 -9.56 -7.81 -8.62
N ASN A 152 -10.57 -8.56 -8.15
CA ASN A 152 -11.12 -9.68 -8.90
C ASN A 152 -11.97 -9.21 -10.07
N GLU A 153 -12.73 -8.13 -9.86
CA GLU A 153 -13.62 -7.52 -10.85
C GLU A 153 -13.77 -6.03 -10.51
N TRP A 154 -13.88 -5.19 -11.52
CA TRP A 154 -14.36 -3.83 -11.38
C TRP A 154 -15.23 -3.43 -12.57
N LYS A 155 -16.18 -2.52 -12.34
CA LYS A 155 -17.08 -1.96 -13.38
C LYS A 155 -17.49 -0.54 -13.06
N GLU A 156 -17.82 0.22 -14.09
CA GLU A 156 -18.48 1.50 -13.94
C GLU A 156 -19.97 1.30 -13.64
N ARG A 157 -20.47 2.06 -12.70
CA ARG A 157 -21.91 2.16 -12.43
C ARG A 157 -22.48 3.28 -13.27
N LEU A 158 -23.50 2.96 -14.04
CA LEU A 158 -24.20 3.93 -14.86
C LEU A 158 -25.67 3.99 -14.41
N ASP A 159 -26.29 5.17 -14.51
CA ASP A 159 -27.73 5.29 -14.39
C ASP A 159 -28.43 4.87 -15.71
N HIS A 160 -29.74 4.89 -15.72
CA HIS A 160 -30.55 4.52 -16.88
C HIS A 160 -30.34 5.43 -18.10
N SER A 161 -29.75 6.62 -17.91
CA SER A 161 -29.39 7.55 -18.99
C SER A 161 -27.92 7.36 -19.49
N GLY A 162 -27.17 6.42 -18.91
CA GLY A 162 -25.76 6.19 -19.20
C GLY A 162 -24.79 7.14 -18.47
N ARG A 163 -25.29 7.93 -17.51
CA ARG A 163 -24.43 8.81 -16.70
C ARG A 163 -23.69 8.02 -15.63
N ALA A 164 -22.39 8.30 -15.47
CA ALA A 164 -21.56 7.65 -14.47
C ALA A 164 -22.01 7.99 -13.04
N LEU A 165 -22.39 6.96 -12.27
CA LEU A 165 -22.72 7.04 -10.85
C LEU A 165 -21.52 6.70 -9.94
N GLY A 166 -20.51 6.03 -10.46
CA GLY A 166 -19.36 5.58 -9.68
C GLY A 166 -18.73 4.31 -10.25
N ILE A 167 -18.00 3.62 -9.41
CA ILE A 167 -17.42 2.32 -9.69
C ILE A 167 -17.80 1.30 -8.62
N GLU A 168 -17.88 0.05 -9.01
CA GLU A 168 -17.91 -1.10 -8.10
C GLU A 168 -16.66 -1.93 -8.31
N MET A 169 -16.11 -2.48 -7.23
CA MET A 169 -14.98 -3.39 -7.28
C MET A 169 -15.12 -4.53 -6.28
N ILE A 170 -14.63 -5.70 -6.64
CA ILE A 170 -14.57 -6.89 -5.77
C ILE A 170 -13.10 -7.14 -5.43
N ILE A 171 -12.75 -7.00 -4.15
CA ILE A 171 -11.42 -7.32 -3.65
C ILE A 171 -11.28 -8.81 -3.31
N PRO A 172 -10.06 -9.41 -3.39
CA PRO A 172 -9.85 -10.82 -3.08
C PRO A 172 -10.01 -11.09 -1.58
N ASP A 173 -10.42 -12.32 -1.23
CA ASP A 173 -10.52 -12.79 0.16
C ASP A 173 -9.22 -12.58 0.93
N TRP A 174 -8.08 -12.89 0.31
CA TRP A 174 -6.78 -12.74 0.92
C TRP A 174 -6.51 -11.31 1.45
N PHE A 175 -6.87 -10.29 0.66
CA PHE A 175 -6.69 -8.90 1.08
C PHE A 175 -7.72 -8.51 2.14
N TYR A 176 -8.99 -8.86 1.93
CA TYR A 176 -10.08 -8.54 2.85
C TYR A 176 -9.85 -9.14 4.25
N GLU A 177 -9.50 -10.41 4.35
CA GLU A 177 -9.18 -11.07 5.62
C GLU A 177 -8.00 -10.42 6.34
N GLY A 178 -6.96 -9.99 5.58
CA GLY A 178 -5.83 -9.25 6.13
C GLY A 178 -6.21 -7.88 6.68
N VAL A 179 -7.20 -7.21 6.09
CA VAL A 179 -7.66 -5.88 6.53
C VAL A 179 -8.60 -5.98 7.73
N ILE A 180 -9.46 -7.01 7.77
CA ILE A 180 -10.35 -7.23 8.93
C ILE A 180 -9.57 -7.58 10.20
N ASN A 181 -8.43 -8.27 10.08
CA ASN A 181 -7.59 -8.57 11.23
C ASN A 181 -6.84 -7.31 11.69
N GLN A 182 -7.25 -6.76 12.85
CA GLN A 182 -6.65 -5.54 13.41
C GLN A 182 -5.13 -5.63 13.59
N ALA A 183 -4.61 -6.80 13.94
CA ALA A 183 -3.18 -7.01 14.14
C ALA A 183 -2.36 -6.87 12.86
N LEU A 184 -2.99 -6.94 11.68
CA LEU A 184 -2.35 -6.89 10.38
C LEU A 184 -2.48 -5.53 9.68
N VAL A 185 -3.01 -4.49 10.34
CA VAL A 185 -3.20 -3.17 9.76
C VAL A 185 -2.49 -2.09 10.57
N LEU A 186 -1.88 -1.13 9.89
CA LEU A 186 -1.24 0.04 10.51
C LEU A 186 -1.81 1.33 9.94
N THR A 187 -1.93 2.34 10.82
CA THR A 187 -2.15 3.72 10.38
C THR A 187 -0.89 4.25 9.72
N ILE A 188 -1.03 4.91 8.57
CA ILE A 188 0.05 5.62 7.89
C ILE A 188 -0.19 7.13 7.91
N ASP A 189 0.88 7.90 7.78
CA ASP A 189 0.79 9.35 7.67
C ASP A 189 0.15 9.72 6.31
N ALA A 190 -0.75 10.70 6.32
CA ALA A 190 -1.39 11.19 5.10
C ALA A 190 -0.40 11.85 4.12
N ASP A 191 0.77 12.32 4.61
CA ASP A 191 1.83 12.86 3.77
C ASP A 191 2.55 11.79 2.93
N TYR A 192 2.29 10.50 3.19
CA TYR A 192 2.67 9.42 2.29
C TYR A 192 2.21 9.65 0.85
N PHE A 193 1.01 10.17 0.66
CA PHE A 193 0.47 10.41 -0.68
C PHE A 193 1.19 11.54 -1.43
N ALA A 194 1.95 12.39 -0.74
CA ALA A 194 2.79 13.43 -1.33
C ALA A 194 4.14 12.89 -1.85
N LEU A 195 4.56 11.69 -1.46
CA LEU A 195 5.78 11.05 -1.94
C LEU A 195 5.68 10.76 -3.44
N THR A 196 6.63 11.24 -4.22
CA THR A 196 6.61 11.16 -5.69
C THR A 196 7.43 10.01 -6.27
N GLY A 197 8.43 9.51 -5.53
CA GLY A 197 9.30 8.41 -5.90
C GLY A 197 8.73 7.05 -5.53
N GLY A 198 8.87 6.04 -6.41
CA GLY A 198 8.40 4.70 -6.10
C GLY A 198 9.20 4.04 -4.97
N LEU A 199 10.52 4.27 -4.95
CA LEU A 199 11.39 3.80 -3.88
C LEU A 199 11.06 4.49 -2.55
N GLU A 200 10.77 5.80 -2.55
CA GLU A 200 10.35 6.55 -1.36
C GLU A 200 9.07 5.96 -0.75
N ARG A 201 8.06 5.71 -1.59
CA ARG A 201 6.77 5.12 -1.17
C ARG A 201 6.94 3.73 -0.56
N TRP A 202 7.71 2.87 -1.23
CA TRP A 202 8.00 1.55 -0.72
C TRP A 202 8.79 1.61 0.59
N LEU A 203 9.82 2.44 0.64
CA LEU A 203 10.67 2.59 1.83
C LEU A 203 9.88 3.13 3.02
N TYR A 204 9.01 4.13 2.81
CA TYR A 204 8.13 4.63 3.86
C TYR A 204 7.28 3.51 4.48
N ARG A 205 6.65 2.69 3.65
CA ARG A 205 5.81 1.58 4.11
C ARG A 205 6.63 0.58 4.93
N LEU A 206 7.81 0.18 4.44
CA LEU A 206 8.72 -0.71 5.15
C LEU A 206 9.17 -0.13 6.50
N VAL A 207 9.60 1.13 6.50
CA VAL A 207 10.04 1.87 7.70
C VAL A 207 8.89 1.99 8.70
N ARG A 208 7.69 2.32 8.25
CA ARG A 208 6.51 2.41 9.10
C ARG A 208 6.16 1.09 9.78
N LYS A 209 6.30 -0.02 9.06
CA LYS A 209 6.06 -1.35 9.64
C LYS A 209 7.08 -1.70 10.72
N HIS A 210 8.34 -1.40 10.52
CA HIS A 210 9.41 -1.85 11.40
C HIS A 210 9.78 -0.83 12.50
N GLY A 211 9.67 0.47 12.24
CA GLY A 211 10.11 1.54 13.14
C GLY A 211 9.05 2.06 14.11
N GLY A 212 7.77 1.70 13.93
CA GLY A 212 6.67 2.36 14.63
C GLY A 212 6.60 2.18 16.15
N LYS A 213 7.17 1.13 16.71
CA LYS A 213 7.11 0.83 18.16
C LYS A 213 8.48 0.80 18.84
N GLN A 214 9.57 0.92 18.10
CA GLN A 214 10.92 0.74 18.62
C GLN A 214 11.54 2.07 19.05
N ARG A 215 11.88 2.21 20.34
CA ARG A 215 12.48 3.45 20.88
C ARG A 215 13.85 3.76 20.27
N GLY A 216 14.63 2.73 19.94
CA GLY A 216 15.97 2.85 19.35
C GLY A 216 16.00 2.86 17.82
N GLY A 217 14.83 2.85 17.17
CA GLY A 217 14.75 2.71 15.72
C GLY A 217 15.04 1.30 15.21
N TRP A 218 15.28 1.20 13.91
CA TRP A 218 15.62 -0.06 13.24
C TRP A 218 16.59 0.19 12.11
N SER A 219 17.26 -0.85 11.64
CA SER A 219 18.20 -0.72 10.53
C SER A 219 18.13 -1.87 9.54
N PHE A 220 18.45 -1.56 8.29
CA PHE A 220 18.57 -2.54 7.22
C PHE A 220 19.83 -2.28 6.40
N ASP A 221 20.49 -3.35 5.99
CA ASP A 221 21.55 -3.34 4.99
C ASP A 221 21.01 -2.94 3.60
N PHE A 222 21.75 -2.14 2.83
CA PHE A 222 21.33 -1.67 1.50
C PHE A 222 21.09 -2.81 0.52
N GLN A 223 21.91 -3.86 0.57
CA GLN A 223 21.74 -5.04 -0.27
C GLN A 223 20.44 -5.78 0.07
N HIS A 224 20.14 -5.89 1.36
CA HIS A 224 18.87 -6.47 1.84
C HIS A 224 17.67 -5.64 1.38
N LEU A 225 17.75 -4.31 1.47
CA LEU A 225 16.70 -3.42 0.97
C LEU A 225 16.49 -3.55 -0.53
N HIS A 226 17.58 -3.62 -1.32
CA HIS A 226 17.51 -3.81 -2.76
C HIS A 226 16.76 -5.10 -3.12
N MET A 227 17.17 -6.22 -2.53
CA MET A 227 16.53 -7.52 -2.73
C MET A 227 15.05 -7.47 -2.32
N LYS A 228 14.75 -6.92 -1.15
CA LYS A 228 13.41 -6.86 -0.57
C LYS A 228 12.46 -5.92 -1.33
N SER A 229 12.99 -4.94 -2.06
CA SER A 229 12.20 -3.99 -2.82
C SER A 229 11.63 -4.56 -4.13
N GLY A 230 12.22 -5.62 -4.66
CA GLY A 230 11.90 -6.14 -5.99
C GLY A 230 12.21 -5.15 -7.13
N ALA A 231 13.03 -4.14 -6.87
CA ALA A 231 13.43 -3.15 -7.87
C ALA A 231 14.22 -3.78 -9.02
N LEU A 232 14.03 -3.27 -10.24
CA LEU A 232 14.77 -3.69 -11.42
C LEU A 232 16.07 -2.90 -11.60
N SER A 233 16.23 -1.78 -10.89
CA SER A 233 17.44 -0.96 -10.97
C SER A 233 18.65 -1.72 -10.46
N PRO A 234 19.84 -1.56 -11.06
CA PRO A 234 21.08 -2.15 -10.56
C PRO A 234 21.36 -1.69 -9.12
N PRO A 235 22.06 -2.50 -8.29
CA PRO A 235 22.37 -2.16 -6.90
C PRO A 235 23.02 -0.79 -6.70
N LYS A 236 23.93 -0.38 -7.60
CA LYS A 236 24.58 0.94 -7.56
C LYS A 236 23.58 2.08 -7.71
N ARG A 237 22.61 1.95 -8.64
CA ARG A 237 21.56 2.95 -8.86
C ARG A 237 20.60 3.00 -7.67
N PHE A 238 20.19 1.85 -7.17
CA PHE A 238 19.35 1.75 -5.97
C PHE A 238 20.01 2.44 -4.76
N ALA A 239 21.30 2.15 -4.51
CA ALA A 239 22.05 2.78 -3.42
C ALA A 239 22.16 4.31 -3.58
N PHE A 240 22.36 4.80 -4.82
CA PHE A 240 22.35 6.23 -5.10
C PHE A 240 21.00 6.88 -4.75
N GLU A 241 19.90 6.30 -5.18
CA GLU A 241 18.55 6.80 -4.90
C GLU A 241 18.25 6.75 -3.39
N LEU A 242 18.70 5.70 -2.69
CA LEU A 242 18.52 5.56 -1.26
C LEU A 242 19.29 6.63 -0.47
N ARG A 243 20.55 6.93 -0.85
CA ARG A 243 21.32 8.02 -0.25
C ARG A 243 20.66 9.39 -0.48
N ASP A 244 20.07 9.62 -1.66
CA ASP A 244 19.35 10.84 -1.94
C ASP A 244 18.09 10.99 -1.08
N ILE A 245 17.35 9.91 -0.87
CA ILE A 245 16.20 9.87 0.06
C ILE A 245 16.64 10.24 1.48
N VAL A 246 17.75 9.67 1.96
CA VAL A 246 18.29 10.00 3.27
C VAL A 246 18.74 11.44 3.35
N ARG A 247 19.49 11.93 2.36
CA ARG A 247 19.96 13.34 2.32
C ARG A 247 18.79 14.34 2.38
N ARG A 248 17.68 14.06 1.71
CA ARG A 248 16.49 14.91 1.70
C ARG A 248 15.57 14.71 2.90
N GLN A 249 15.84 13.71 3.77
CA GLN A 249 14.93 13.31 4.85
C GLN A 249 13.49 13.13 4.34
N ALA A 250 13.34 12.40 3.23
CA ALA A 250 12.11 12.40 2.43
C ALA A 250 10.91 11.70 3.10
N LEU A 251 11.13 10.90 4.15
CA LEU A 251 10.06 10.10 4.75
C LEU A 251 9.35 10.83 5.90
N PRO A 252 8.05 11.09 5.80
CA PRO A 252 7.29 11.77 6.84
C PRO A 252 7.32 10.98 8.16
N GLY A 253 7.60 11.69 9.25
CA GLY A 253 7.61 11.12 10.60
C GLY A 253 8.81 10.26 10.96
N TYR A 254 9.89 10.26 10.15
CA TYR A 254 11.11 9.51 10.42
C TYR A 254 12.38 10.30 10.16
N THR A 255 13.37 10.14 11.02
CA THR A 255 14.75 10.56 10.77
C THR A 255 15.52 9.38 10.21
N LEU A 256 16.26 9.62 9.12
CA LEU A 256 17.02 8.63 8.39
C LEU A 256 18.52 8.94 8.51
N THR A 257 19.34 7.93 8.76
CA THR A 257 20.81 8.04 8.74
C THR A 257 21.44 6.85 8.04
N ILE A 258 22.65 7.04 7.51
CA ILE A 258 23.44 5.95 6.93
C ILE A 258 24.61 5.68 7.87
N GLU A 259 24.78 4.43 8.23
CA GLU A 259 25.90 3.92 8.97
C GLU A 259 26.76 3.04 8.05
N HIS A 260 28.08 3.18 8.18
CA HIS A 260 29.06 2.35 7.50
C HIS A 260 29.65 1.35 8.50
N ALA A 261 29.26 0.09 8.40
CA ALA A 261 29.74 -0.96 9.28
C ALA A 261 30.22 -2.16 8.47
N LEU A 262 31.42 -2.67 8.76
CA LEU A 262 32.02 -3.85 8.13
C LEU A 262 32.04 -3.77 6.58
N GLY A 263 32.32 -2.58 6.02
CA GLY A 263 32.36 -2.33 4.58
C GLY A 263 30.99 -2.32 3.90
N ARG A 264 29.88 -2.27 4.66
CA ARG A 264 28.50 -2.22 4.17
C ARG A 264 27.79 -0.97 4.63
N GLU A 265 26.91 -0.46 3.80
CA GLU A 265 26.02 0.64 4.16
C GLU A 265 24.72 0.09 4.75
N ARG A 266 24.30 0.67 5.85
CA ARG A 266 23.05 0.37 6.54
C ARG A 266 22.21 1.63 6.63
N LEU A 267 20.95 1.52 6.30
CA LEU A 267 19.96 2.56 6.57
C LEU A 267 19.46 2.36 7.99
N ASN A 268 19.65 3.36 8.84
CA ASN A 268 19.01 3.44 10.14
C ASN A 268 17.85 4.42 10.08
N PHE A 269 16.77 4.13 10.80
CA PHE A 269 15.62 5.00 10.88
C PHE A 269 15.00 4.98 12.28
N VAL A 270 14.59 6.16 12.71
CA VAL A 270 13.97 6.38 14.03
C VAL A 270 12.70 7.20 13.82
N ALA A 271 11.60 6.79 14.46
CA ALA A 271 10.38 7.58 14.42
C ALA A 271 10.59 8.92 15.16
N VAL A 272 10.28 10.01 14.48
CA VAL A 272 10.23 11.32 15.11
C VAL A 272 9.01 11.36 16.02
N ARG A 273 9.23 11.49 17.33
CA ARG A 273 8.12 11.70 18.25
C ARG A 273 7.59 13.11 17.99
N PRO A 274 6.29 13.28 17.77
CA PRO A 274 5.75 14.64 17.75
C PRO A 274 6.09 15.29 19.06
N ASP A 275 6.64 16.51 19.00
CA ASP A 275 6.76 17.36 20.17
C ASP A 275 5.39 17.39 20.87
N PRO A 276 5.30 17.22 22.20
CA PRO A 276 4.03 17.33 22.93
C PRO A 276 3.26 18.59 22.58
N PHE A 277 3.97 19.71 22.33
CA PHE A 277 3.39 20.95 21.86
C PHE A 277 2.80 20.86 20.46
N ASP A 278 3.52 20.27 19.49
CA ASP A 278 3.05 20.05 18.12
C ASP A 278 1.87 19.06 18.09
N ALA A 279 1.88 18.05 18.94
CA ALA A 279 0.77 17.12 19.07
C ALA A 279 -0.49 17.80 19.63
N ALA A 280 -0.33 18.72 20.59
CA ALA A 280 -1.43 19.52 21.13
C ALA A 280 -1.99 20.49 20.09
N MET A 281 -1.12 21.20 19.35
CA MET A 281 -1.52 22.15 18.30
C MET A 281 -2.27 21.46 17.16
N ARG A 282 -1.81 20.29 16.73
CA ARG A 282 -2.53 19.47 15.71
C ARG A 282 -3.92 19.03 16.19
N ARG A 283 -4.07 18.68 17.48
CA ARG A 283 -5.40 18.34 18.08
C ARG A 283 -6.35 19.55 18.09
N LEU A 284 -5.80 20.76 18.18
CA LEU A 284 -6.56 22.01 18.17
C LEU A 284 -6.80 22.54 16.74
N GLY A 285 -6.38 21.82 15.69
CA GLY A 285 -6.51 22.25 14.28
C GLY A 285 -5.61 23.44 13.90
N LEU A 286 -4.62 23.77 14.72
CA LEU A 286 -3.69 24.88 14.50
C LEU A 286 -2.45 24.38 13.77
N ARG A 287 -1.99 25.13 12.73
CA ARG A 287 -0.73 24.83 12.02
C ARG A 287 0.45 25.28 12.89
N THR A 288 1.39 24.35 13.15
CA THR A 288 2.71 24.72 13.68
C THR A 288 3.56 25.30 12.55
N THR A 289 4.08 26.51 12.74
CA THR A 289 5.14 27.05 11.88
C THR A 289 6.43 26.31 12.19
N ASN A 290 7.06 25.73 11.18
CA ASN A 290 8.39 25.12 11.30
C ASN A 290 9.38 26.19 11.80
N HIS A 291 9.75 26.13 13.06
CA HIS A 291 10.96 26.77 13.54
C HIS A 291 12.15 25.91 13.10
N HIS A 292 12.84 26.32 12.04
CA HIS A 292 14.23 25.94 11.85
C HIS A 292 15.01 26.50 13.02
N PRO A 293 15.83 25.69 13.74
CA PRO A 293 16.79 26.28 14.68
C PRO A 293 17.75 27.15 13.86
N VAL A 294 17.80 28.43 14.21
CA VAL A 294 18.83 29.35 13.73
C VAL A 294 20.13 28.88 14.38
N ASP A 295 21.08 28.44 13.56
CA ASP A 295 22.45 28.24 13.97
C ASP A 295 22.95 29.57 14.60
N ILE A 296 23.21 29.56 15.89
CA ILE A 296 24.02 30.54 16.54
C ILE A 296 25.41 29.94 16.62
N SER A 297 26.29 30.50 15.79
CA SER A 297 27.74 30.33 15.68
C SER A 297 28.48 30.20 17.03
#